data_353b11469f645fd7ee67d55e66c65775
#
_entry.id   353b11469f645fd7ee67d55e66c65775
#
_cell.length_a   1.000
_cell.length_b   1.000
_cell.length_c   1.000
_cell.angle_alpha   90.00
_cell.angle_beta   90.00
_cell.angle_gamma   90.00
#
_symmetry.space_group_name_H-M   'P 1'
#
loop_
_entity.id
_entity.type
_entity.pdbx_description
1 polymer ?
#
loop_
_entity_poly.entity_id
_entity_poly.type
_entity_poly.pdbx_seq_one_letter_code
_entity_poly.pdbx_strand_id
1 'polypeptide(L)'
;KSKNKKISPLVQNNSKKIGIRIPNNSFCLKLLKKFKKPIITTSVNIHGESAMNDINEINKIFCNIDIYKDRINKNSNGSTIIDFTENPPKVIRKGDGKF
;
A
#
# COMPACT_ATOMS: atom_id res chain seq x y z
N LYS A 1 -17.53 -4.02 -4.60
CA LYS A 1 -17.76 -2.98 -5.65
C LYS A 1 -17.68 -1.60 -5.00
N SER A 2 -16.85 -0.69 -5.53
CA SER A 2 -16.78 0.67 -5.02
C SER A 2 -18.09 1.40 -5.30
N LYS A 3 -18.79 1.82 -4.24
CA LYS A 3 -19.99 2.67 -4.32
C LYS A 3 -19.65 4.15 -4.12
N ASN A 4 -18.38 4.48 -3.91
CA ASN A 4 -17.97 5.82 -3.49
C ASN A 4 -17.50 6.65 -4.69
N LYS A 5 -18.31 7.64 -5.08
CA LYS A 5 -18.00 8.61 -6.14
C LYS A 5 -16.82 9.56 -5.80
N LYS A 6 -16.27 9.50 -4.57
CA LYS A 6 -15.13 10.33 -4.14
C LYS A 6 -13.76 9.79 -4.55
N ILE A 7 -13.70 8.58 -5.11
CA ILE A 7 -12.46 7.96 -5.57
C ILE A 7 -12.40 8.10 -7.08
N SER A 8 -11.29 8.66 -7.58
CA SER A 8 -11.09 8.84 -9.02
C SER A 8 -11.17 7.51 -9.77
N PRO A 9 -11.85 7.45 -10.93
CA PRO A 9 -11.86 6.27 -11.80
C PRO A 9 -10.46 5.79 -12.19
N LEU A 10 -9.47 6.69 -12.28
CA LEU A 10 -8.08 6.37 -12.58
C LEU A 10 -7.46 5.39 -11.57
N VAL A 11 -7.89 5.44 -10.30
CA VAL A 11 -7.40 4.52 -9.25
C VAL A 11 -7.86 3.08 -9.50
N GLN A 12 -8.97 2.91 -10.22
CA GLN A 12 -9.54 1.59 -10.52
C GLN A 12 -8.95 0.94 -11.77
N ASN A 13 -8.25 1.72 -12.62
CA ASN A 13 -7.64 1.26 -13.87
C ASN A 13 -8.57 0.32 -14.67
N ASN A 14 -9.80 0.76 -14.93
CA ASN A 14 -10.88 0.00 -15.59
C ASN A 14 -11.33 -1.28 -14.85
N SER A 15 -10.85 -1.53 -13.64
CA SER A 15 -11.32 -2.62 -12.79
C SER A 15 -12.56 -2.19 -12.00
N LYS A 16 -13.47 -3.14 -11.74
CA LYS A 16 -14.58 -2.95 -10.81
C LYS A 16 -14.16 -3.14 -9.33
N LYS A 17 -12.91 -3.49 -9.11
CA LYS A 17 -12.31 -3.73 -7.78
C LYS A 17 -11.44 -2.54 -7.38
N ILE A 18 -11.30 -2.31 -6.09
CA ILE A 18 -10.37 -1.34 -5.52
C ILE A 18 -9.59 -1.99 -4.39
N GLY A 19 -8.27 -1.80 -4.39
CA GLY A 19 -7.42 -2.20 -3.29
C GLY A 19 -7.48 -1.15 -2.17
N ILE A 20 -7.73 -1.60 -0.93
CA ILE A 20 -7.72 -0.74 0.26
C ILE A 20 -6.72 -1.32 1.24
N ARG A 21 -5.85 -0.47 1.80
CA ARG A 21 -4.89 -0.84 2.83
C ARG A 21 -5.14 -0.03 4.10
N ILE A 22 -5.17 -0.74 5.22
CA ILE A 22 -5.09 -0.14 6.57
C ILE A 22 -3.70 -0.48 7.11
N PRO A 23 -2.78 0.49 7.24
CA PRO A 23 -1.42 0.21 7.69
C PRO A 23 -1.39 -0.13 9.17
N ASN A 24 -0.60 -1.14 9.55
CA ASN A 24 -0.28 -1.43 10.95
C ASN A 24 0.97 -0.64 11.37
N ASN A 25 0.86 0.69 11.32
CA ASN A 25 1.93 1.62 11.68
C ASN A 25 1.33 2.86 12.33
N SER A 26 1.79 3.20 13.53
CA SER A 26 1.20 4.28 14.33
C SER A 26 1.36 5.66 13.70
N PHE A 27 2.47 5.93 13.01
CA PHE A 27 2.69 7.18 12.28
C PHE A 27 1.69 7.30 11.12
N CYS A 28 1.57 6.26 10.30
CA CYS A 28 0.64 6.25 9.16
C CYS A 28 -0.81 6.43 9.62
N LEU A 29 -1.20 5.77 10.73
CA LEU A 29 -2.56 5.92 11.28
C LEU A 29 -2.82 7.33 11.79
N LYS A 30 -1.86 7.96 12.48
CA LYS A 30 -1.96 9.36 12.93
C LYS A 30 -2.05 10.32 11.74
N LEU A 31 -1.24 10.09 10.70
CA LEU A 31 -1.27 10.87 9.46
C LEU A 31 -2.64 10.80 8.78
N LEU A 32 -3.16 9.58 8.57
CA LEU A 32 -4.48 9.37 7.96
C LEU A 32 -5.60 9.99 8.77
N LYS A 33 -5.53 9.89 10.11
CA LYS A 33 -6.51 10.51 11.00
C LYS A 33 -6.51 12.05 10.90
N LYS A 34 -5.34 12.65 10.71
CA LYS A 34 -5.18 14.10 10.52
C LYS A 34 -5.60 14.56 9.13
N PHE A 35 -5.21 13.82 8.11
CA PHE A 35 -5.48 14.12 6.71
C PHE A 35 -6.95 13.94 6.31
N LYS A 36 -7.65 12.99 6.94
CA LYS A 36 -9.10 12.70 6.75
C LYS A 36 -9.52 12.38 5.31
N LYS A 37 -8.58 11.96 4.47
CA LYS A 37 -8.82 11.56 3.08
C LYS A 37 -8.01 10.31 2.76
N PRO A 38 -8.45 9.49 1.76
CA PRO A 38 -7.62 8.43 1.24
C PRO A 38 -6.31 8.97 0.64
N ILE A 39 -5.23 8.22 0.80
CA ILE A 39 -3.93 8.51 0.22
C ILE A 39 -3.61 7.37 -0.75
N ILE A 40 -3.20 7.70 -1.97
CA ILE A 40 -2.72 6.72 -2.93
C ILE A 40 -1.33 6.28 -2.49
N THR A 41 -1.12 4.96 -2.44
CA THR A 41 0.16 4.37 -2.04
C THR A 41 0.56 3.26 -2.99
N THR A 42 1.86 3.12 -3.20
CA THR A 42 2.46 2.02 -3.95
C THR A 42 3.72 1.52 -3.24
N SER A 43 4.29 0.42 -3.68
CA SER A 43 5.64 0.00 -3.29
C SER A 43 6.69 0.93 -3.92
N VAL A 44 7.83 1.07 -3.25
CA VAL A 44 8.99 1.78 -3.82
C VAL A 44 9.81 0.75 -4.59
N ASN A 45 9.75 0.81 -5.90
CA ASN A 45 10.50 -0.08 -6.79
C ASN A 45 10.54 0.47 -8.23
N ILE A 46 11.51 0.04 -9.00
CA ILE A 46 11.47 0.17 -10.46
C ILE A 46 10.41 -0.81 -10.99
N HIS A 47 9.69 -0.42 -12.03
CA HIS A 47 8.61 -1.26 -12.58
C HIS A 47 9.12 -2.66 -12.95
N GLY A 48 8.46 -3.68 -12.43
CA GLY A 48 8.83 -5.08 -12.62
C GLY A 48 9.85 -5.63 -11.62
N GLU A 49 10.44 -4.80 -10.76
CA GLU A 49 11.40 -5.23 -9.74
C GLU A 49 10.75 -5.43 -8.37
N SER A 50 11.50 -6.07 -7.46
CA SER A 50 11.10 -6.25 -6.07
C SER A 50 11.05 -4.92 -5.32
N ALA A 51 10.15 -4.81 -4.34
CA ALA A 51 10.04 -3.63 -3.48
C ALA A 51 11.34 -3.41 -2.69
N MET A 52 11.85 -2.18 -2.72
CA MET A 52 13.02 -1.75 -1.96
C MET A 52 12.67 -1.57 -0.49
N ASN A 53 13.60 -1.90 0.39
CA ASN A 53 13.47 -1.74 1.83
C ASN A 53 14.72 -1.12 2.48
N ASP A 54 15.64 -0.60 1.68
CA ASP A 54 16.81 0.16 2.17
C ASP A 54 16.67 1.64 1.79
N ILE A 55 16.68 2.51 2.81
CA ILE A 55 16.49 3.96 2.62
C ILE A 55 17.62 4.59 1.81
N ASN A 56 18.84 4.10 1.97
CA ASN A 56 20.00 4.67 1.27
C ASN A 56 19.93 4.32 -0.23
N GLU A 57 19.51 3.09 -0.55
CA GLU A 57 19.27 2.65 -1.91
C GLU A 57 18.13 3.45 -2.56
N ILE A 58 17.00 3.57 -1.85
CA ILE A 58 15.85 4.37 -2.29
C ILE A 58 16.28 5.82 -2.61
N ASN A 59 17.06 6.44 -1.72
CA ASN A 59 17.51 7.82 -1.90
C ASN A 59 18.47 7.99 -3.08
N LYS A 60 19.27 6.98 -3.40
CA LYS A 60 20.14 7.00 -4.58
C LYS A 60 19.36 6.95 -5.88
N ILE A 61 18.32 6.13 -5.94
CA ILE A 61 17.55 5.89 -7.16
C ILE A 61 16.47 6.96 -7.35
N PHE A 62 15.82 7.37 -6.27
CA PHE A 62 14.72 8.33 -6.26
C PHE A 62 15.13 9.62 -5.52
N CYS A 63 16.18 10.29 -6.01
CA CYS A 63 16.78 11.47 -5.35
C CYS A 63 15.84 12.70 -5.24
N ASN A 64 14.74 12.72 -5.98
CA ASN A 64 13.80 13.84 -6.04
C ASN A 64 12.51 13.63 -5.20
N ILE A 65 12.51 12.68 -4.28
CA ILE A 65 11.36 12.43 -3.41
C ILE A 65 11.73 12.70 -1.94
N ASP A 66 10.75 13.19 -1.18
CA ASP A 66 10.89 13.33 0.26
C ASP A 66 10.81 11.96 0.94
N ILE A 67 11.78 11.66 1.81
CA ILE A 67 11.83 10.40 2.54
C ILE A 67 11.62 10.66 4.03
N TYR A 68 10.53 10.12 4.57
CA TYR A 68 10.24 10.12 6.00
C TYR A 68 10.70 8.80 6.61
N LYS A 69 11.79 8.87 7.39
CA LYS A 69 12.41 7.68 8.00
C LYS A 69 11.56 7.14 9.14
N ASP A 70 11.36 5.83 9.16
CA ASP A 70 10.79 5.07 10.27
C ASP A 70 11.52 3.74 10.40
N ARG A 71 11.18 2.94 11.40
CA ARG A 71 11.74 1.59 11.57
C ARG A 71 11.31 0.71 10.39
N ILE A 72 12.28 0.10 9.73
CA ILE A 72 12.07 -0.81 8.61
C ILE A 72 12.24 -2.25 9.10
N ASN A 73 11.25 -3.08 8.86
CA ASN A 73 11.40 -4.52 8.96
C ASN A 73 11.95 -5.06 7.64
N LYS A 74 13.26 -5.34 7.60
CA LYS A 74 13.95 -5.84 6.41
C LYS A 74 13.44 -7.23 5.97
N ASN A 75 12.80 -7.98 6.87
CA ASN A 75 12.27 -9.33 6.61
C ASN A 75 10.75 -9.29 6.31
N SER A 76 10.19 -8.13 6.02
CA SER A 76 8.77 -8.03 5.70
C SER A 76 8.42 -8.68 4.37
N ASN A 77 7.42 -9.56 4.39
CA ASN A 77 6.81 -10.15 3.18
C ASN A 77 5.73 -9.22 2.57
N GLY A 78 5.63 -8.00 3.05
CA GLY A 78 4.63 -7.05 2.64
C GLY A 78 3.23 -7.34 3.21
N SER A 79 2.21 -6.75 2.63
CA SER A 79 0.83 -6.89 3.13
C SER A 79 0.20 -8.19 2.65
N THR A 80 -0.58 -8.85 3.51
CA THR A 80 -1.55 -9.87 3.09
C THR A 80 -2.65 -9.20 2.27
N ILE A 81 -3.01 -9.80 1.14
CA ILE A 81 -4.06 -9.28 0.24
C ILE A 81 -5.19 -10.29 0.17
N ILE A 82 -6.40 -9.83 0.42
CA ILE A 82 -7.60 -10.64 0.44
C ILE A 82 -8.62 -10.05 -0.52
N ASP A 83 -9.19 -10.90 -1.36
CA ASP A 83 -10.31 -10.53 -2.23
C ASP A 83 -11.64 -10.84 -1.53
N PHE A 84 -12.36 -9.79 -1.17
CA PHE A 84 -13.69 -9.87 -0.58
C PHE A 84 -14.81 -9.79 -1.63
N THR A 85 -14.50 -9.82 -2.91
CA THR A 85 -15.52 -9.86 -3.97
C THR A 85 -15.99 -11.28 -4.26
N GLU A 86 -15.27 -12.28 -3.74
CA GLU A 86 -15.62 -13.70 -3.79
C GLU A 86 -16.24 -14.16 -2.47
N ASN A 87 -17.01 -15.23 -2.48
CA ASN A 87 -17.57 -15.85 -1.31
C ASN A 87 -17.32 -17.37 -1.34
N PRO A 88 -16.48 -17.92 -0.45
CA PRO A 88 -15.76 -17.26 0.63
C PRO A 88 -14.64 -16.33 0.13
N PRO A 89 -14.17 -15.35 0.96
CA PRO A 89 -13.08 -14.47 0.62
C PRO A 89 -11.79 -15.24 0.29
N LYS A 90 -11.07 -14.81 -0.75
CA LYS A 90 -9.86 -15.49 -1.22
C LYS A 90 -8.60 -14.73 -0.86
N VAL A 91 -7.63 -15.42 -0.26
CA VAL A 91 -6.29 -14.86 -0.06
C VAL A 91 -5.54 -14.85 -1.40
N ILE A 92 -5.27 -13.64 -1.93
CA ILE A 92 -4.51 -13.45 -3.17
C ILE A 92 -3.01 -13.52 -2.90
N ARG A 93 -2.57 -12.92 -1.78
CA ARG A 93 -1.16 -12.93 -1.36
C ARG A 93 -1.08 -13.02 0.15
N LYS A 94 -0.27 -13.96 0.64
CA LYS A 94 0.07 -14.08 2.06
C LYS A 94 1.28 -13.20 2.37
N GLY A 95 1.13 -12.29 3.33
CA GLY A 95 2.17 -11.40 3.82
C GLY A 95 2.23 -11.41 5.35
N ASP A 96 2.66 -10.30 5.97
CA ASP A 96 2.84 -10.20 7.42
C ASP A 96 1.52 -10.13 8.20
N GLY A 97 0.43 -9.70 7.55
CA GLY A 97 -0.88 -9.61 8.18
C GLY A 97 -1.52 -10.98 8.40
N LYS A 98 -2.05 -11.20 9.60
CA LYS A 98 -2.87 -12.40 9.91
C LYS A 98 -4.27 -12.22 9.36
N PHE A 99 -4.84 -13.29 8.83
CA PHE A 99 -6.21 -13.40 8.38
C PHE A 99 -6.74 -14.77 8.77
#